data_30f66a5dbf81d94bf89fb80e14645015
#
_entry.id   30f66a5dbf81d94bf89fb80e14645015
#
_cell.length_a   1.000
_cell.length_b   1.000
_cell.length_c   1.000
_cell.angle_alpha   90.00
_cell.angle_beta   90.00
_cell.angle_gamma   90.00
#
_symmetry.space_group_name_H-M   'P 1'
#
loop_
_entity.id
_entity.type
_entity.pdbx_description
1 polymer ?
#
loop_
_entity_poly.entity_id
_entity_poly.type
_entity_poly.pdbx_seq_one_letter_code
_entity_poly.pdbx_strand_id
1 'polypeptide(L)'
;MAWSNWESLGGIITAGPGVSSWAGERLDTFVKGSDNALWHKWFAGGWSGWESLGGVIDGSPAAVSWSSGRIDVFARGMDNALWHRWFDGAWRGWESLGGTITAGPAVCSWAPGRLDVFAKGSDNAVWHKWFDGTWHNWESLGGVIDDEPAAVSWQSGRIDVFARGMDNALWHKWFDGTWHNWESLDGVIPAGPAVSSWAPGRLDVFVKGSNNALWHKWFAGGWSGWESLGGVIDGTPAAVSWSLGRIDVFARGMDNAMWHKWWRQTLPTVRLHVKVLSQPTRFSIDRVVDNMIDVYATYGIRVHRVSDQTLNLPLLNDLDVGACTMGSVTAEQTQLMANRNGAGANDVVAYFVRSTNPAFNGCAAHPANRPSAVVASIASEWTLGHEVGHVLGLPHVTPTDRLMMGGGTNNITNPPPDLIASEVTTMDNSPFTQNLG
;
A
#
# COMPACT_ATOMS: atom_id res chain seq x y z
N MET A 1 11.05 12.59 14.14
CA MET A 1 9.88 12.29 13.27
C MET A 1 8.91 13.45 13.37
N ALA A 2 8.53 14.06 12.28
CA ALA A 2 7.60 15.19 12.30
C ALA A 2 6.64 15.08 11.12
N TRP A 3 5.42 15.55 11.33
CA TRP A 3 4.47 15.82 10.26
C TRP A 3 5.00 16.98 9.41
N SER A 4 4.79 16.91 8.08
CA SER A 4 5.04 18.05 7.18
C SER A 4 4.17 19.24 7.56
N ASN A 5 4.48 20.41 7.01
CA ASN A 5 3.49 21.48 6.94
C ASN A 5 2.37 21.12 5.95
N TRP A 6 1.22 21.78 6.07
CA TRP A 6 0.18 21.70 5.07
C TRP A 6 0.60 22.36 3.77
N GLU A 7 0.34 21.71 2.63
CA GLU A 7 0.46 22.29 1.29
C GLU A 7 -0.89 22.31 0.58
N SER A 8 -1.16 23.38 -0.15
CA SER A 8 -2.38 23.47 -0.97
C SER A 8 -2.15 22.81 -2.33
N LEU A 9 -3.06 21.94 -2.71
CA LEU A 9 -3.10 21.32 -4.05
C LEU A 9 -4.11 22.04 -4.97
N GLY A 10 -4.72 23.12 -4.48
CA GLY A 10 -5.68 23.93 -5.21
C GLY A 10 -6.99 23.19 -5.50
N GLY A 11 -7.68 23.63 -6.55
CA GLY A 11 -9.00 23.15 -6.91
C GLY A 11 -10.12 23.87 -6.14
N ILE A 12 -11.36 23.59 -6.51
CA ILE A 12 -12.57 23.96 -5.77
C ILE A 12 -13.36 22.68 -5.57
N ILE A 13 -13.32 22.15 -4.36
CA ILE A 13 -13.94 20.89 -4.00
C ILE A 13 -15.11 21.10 -3.05
N THR A 14 -16.17 20.32 -3.18
CA THR A 14 -17.44 20.53 -2.47
C THR A 14 -17.79 19.43 -1.45
N ALA A 15 -16.94 18.40 -1.35
CA ALA A 15 -17.03 17.30 -0.38
C ALA A 15 -15.64 16.90 0.07
N GLY A 16 -15.52 15.97 0.99
CA GLY A 16 -14.25 15.35 1.37
C GLY A 16 -13.59 14.63 0.18
N PRO A 17 -12.25 14.54 0.15
CA PRO A 17 -11.55 13.78 -0.89
C PRO A 17 -11.65 12.26 -0.65
N GLY A 18 -11.43 11.47 -1.71
CA GLY A 18 -11.04 10.07 -1.67
C GLY A 18 -9.60 9.93 -2.14
N VAL A 19 -8.88 8.91 -1.69
CA VAL A 19 -7.49 8.70 -2.07
C VAL A 19 -7.13 7.23 -2.17
N SER A 20 -6.27 6.89 -3.11
CA SER A 20 -5.67 5.56 -3.23
C SER A 20 -4.20 5.64 -3.65
N SER A 21 -3.51 4.52 -3.56
CA SER A 21 -2.15 4.35 -4.08
C SER A 21 -1.96 2.92 -4.55
N TRP A 22 -1.37 2.72 -5.73
CA TRP A 22 -1.03 1.38 -6.25
C TRP A 22 0.47 1.05 -6.21
N ALA A 23 1.30 2.02 -5.82
CA ALA A 23 2.75 1.86 -5.80
C ALA A 23 3.41 2.90 -4.91
N GLY A 24 4.66 2.65 -4.51
CA GLY A 24 5.49 3.65 -3.86
C GLY A 24 5.59 4.93 -4.70
N GLU A 25 5.51 6.08 -4.02
CA GLU A 25 5.55 7.42 -4.63
C GLU A 25 4.42 7.68 -5.65
N ARG A 26 3.33 6.93 -5.57
CA ARG A 26 2.11 7.16 -6.32
C ARG A 26 0.97 7.51 -5.38
N LEU A 27 0.26 8.60 -5.66
CA LEU A 27 -0.98 8.99 -4.99
C LEU A 27 -2.01 9.37 -6.06
N ASP A 28 -3.23 8.92 -5.87
CA ASP A 28 -4.37 9.23 -6.74
C ASP A 28 -5.49 9.80 -5.88
N THR A 29 -5.85 11.06 -6.08
CA THR A 29 -6.85 11.79 -5.29
C THR A 29 -8.08 12.08 -6.12
N PHE A 30 -9.24 11.88 -5.53
CA PHE A 30 -10.55 12.02 -6.16
C PHE A 30 -11.41 12.98 -5.36
N VAL A 31 -12.08 13.90 -6.01
CA VAL A 31 -12.91 14.90 -5.37
C VAL A 31 -14.18 15.18 -6.16
N LYS A 32 -15.22 15.66 -5.46
CA LYS A 32 -16.37 16.24 -6.08
C LYS A 32 -16.10 17.73 -6.41
N GLY A 33 -16.18 18.09 -7.66
CA GLY A 33 -16.06 19.48 -8.11
C GLY A 33 -17.33 20.29 -7.88
N SER A 34 -17.28 21.59 -8.17
CA SER A 34 -18.43 22.50 -8.10
C SER A 34 -19.50 22.20 -9.17
N ASP A 35 -19.15 21.46 -10.20
CA ASP A 35 -20.01 20.94 -11.26
C ASP A 35 -20.66 19.60 -10.92
N ASN A 36 -20.44 19.11 -9.69
CA ASN A 36 -20.79 17.77 -9.19
C ASN A 36 -20.13 16.61 -9.94
N ALA A 37 -19.20 16.86 -10.84
CA ALA A 37 -18.42 15.80 -11.47
C ALA A 37 -17.35 15.27 -10.54
N LEU A 38 -16.91 14.03 -10.81
CA LEU A 38 -15.72 13.45 -10.22
C LEU A 38 -14.48 14.05 -10.89
N TRP A 39 -13.56 14.58 -10.12
CA TRP A 39 -12.28 15.10 -10.55
C TRP A 39 -11.13 14.30 -9.94
N HIS A 40 -10.04 14.18 -10.70
CA HIS A 40 -8.87 13.41 -10.35
C HIS A 40 -7.60 14.23 -10.46
N LYS A 41 -6.69 14.00 -9.53
CA LYS A 41 -5.33 14.58 -9.51
C LYS A 41 -4.40 13.53 -8.93
N TRP A 42 -3.22 13.36 -9.51
CA TRP A 42 -2.26 12.35 -9.04
C TRP A 42 -0.87 12.91 -8.82
N PHE A 43 -0.11 12.20 -7.99
CA PHE A 43 1.32 12.39 -7.77
C PHE A 43 2.09 11.20 -8.35
N ALA A 44 3.16 11.49 -9.12
CA ALA A 44 4.14 10.53 -9.62
C ALA A 44 5.46 11.29 -9.85
N GLY A 45 6.23 11.51 -8.79
CA GLY A 45 7.38 12.40 -8.80
C GLY A 45 7.05 13.90 -8.87
N GLY A 46 5.77 14.25 -9.02
CA GLY A 46 5.21 15.60 -9.05
C GLY A 46 3.70 15.55 -9.20
N TRP A 47 2.99 16.59 -8.74
CA TRP A 47 1.53 16.68 -8.86
C TRP A 47 1.13 17.00 -10.31
N SER A 48 0.17 16.23 -10.84
CA SER A 48 -0.50 16.52 -12.12
C SER A 48 -1.39 17.77 -12.06
N GLY A 49 -1.94 18.19 -13.19
CA GLY A 49 -3.13 19.03 -13.24
C GLY A 49 -4.38 18.27 -12.78
N TRP A 50 -5.49 19.00 -12.55
CA TRP A 50 -6.79 18.40 -12.36
C TRP A 50 -7.36 17.92 -13.69
N GLU A 51 -7.93 16.71 -13.73
CA GLU A 51 -8.70 16.19 -14.87
C GLU A 51 -10.12 15.82 -14.42
N SER A 52 -11.09 16.10 -15.25
CA SER A 52 -12.47 15.67 -14.99
C SER A 52 -12.67 14.23 -15.46
N LEU A 53 -13.20 13.39 -14.59
CA LEU A 53 -13.64 12.05 -14.91
C LEU A 53 -15.14 11.98 -15.20
N GLY A 54 -15.83 13.13 -15.14
CA GLY A 54 -17.28 13.22 -15.42
C GLY A 54 -18.15 12.53 -14.36
N GLY A 55 -19.35 12.15 -14.78
CA GLY A 55 -20.38 11.65 -13.88
C GLY A 55 -21.04 12.78 -13.09
N VAL A 56 -22.03 12.43 -12.28
CA VAL A 56 -22.70 13.35 -11.34
C VAL A 56 -22.79 12.62 -10.01
N ILE A 57 -21.99 13.04 -9.05
CA ILE A 57 -21.86 12.39 -7.74
C ILE A 57 -22.36 13.28 -6.61
N ASP A 58 -22.77 12.70 -5.50
CA ASP A 58 -23.21 13.40 -4.32
C ASP A 58 -22.45 12.92 -3.08
N GLY A 59 -21.78 13.84 -2.36
CA GLY A 59 -20.90 13.56 -1.24
C GLY A 59 -19.46 13.20 -1.64
N SER A 60 -18.72 12.69 -0.68
CA SER A 60 -17.32 12.29 -0.84
C SER A 60 -17.19 11.01 -1.66
N PRO A 61 -16.29 10.94 -2.65
CA PRO A 61 -15.91 9.68 -3.28
C PRO A 61 -14.97 8.87 -2.39
N ALA A 62 -14.91 7.56 -2.61
CA ALA A 62 -13.91 6.67 -2.03
C ALA A 62 -13.11 5.97 -3.12
N ALA A 63 -11.84 5.67 -2.85
CA ALA A 63 -10.99 4.99 -3.81
C ALA A 63 -10.07 3.98 -3.14
N VAL A 64 -9.75 2.91 -3.86
CA VAL A 64 -8.83 1.86 -3.43
C VAL A 64 -8.05 1.32 -4.63
N SER A 65 -6.88 0.80 -4.37
CA SER A 65 -6.05 0.09 -5.34
C SER A 65 -5.67 -1.27 -4.76
N TRP A 66 -5.92 -2.35 -5.48
CA TRP A 66 -5.61 -3.72 -5.05
C TRP A 66 -4.50 -4.36 -5.88
N SER A 67 -3.98 -3.65 -6.86
CA SER A 67 -2.80 -4.05 -7.64
C SER A 67 -2.20 -2.85 -8.38
N SER A 68 -0.97 -2.99 -8.84
CA SER A 68 -0.31 -1.99 -9.69
C SER A 68 -1.13 -1.71 -10.94
N GLY A 69 -1.33 -0.42 -11.27
CA GLY A 69 -2.11 0.03 -12.41
C GLY A 69 -3.63 -0.15 -12.28
N ARG A 70 -4.14 -0.51 -11.11
CA ARG A 70 -5.58 -0.61 -10.83
C ARG A 70 -6.03 0.43 -9.82
N ILE A 71 -7.13 1.13 -10.13
CA ILE A 71 -7.87 1.98 -9.18
C ILE A 71 -9.35 1.66 -9.31
N ASP A 72 -10.03 1.50 -8.19
CA ASP A 72 -11.48 1.40 -8.11
C ASP A 72 -12.03 2.60 -7.33
N VAL A 73 -12.97 3.34 -7.94
CA VAL A 73 -13.57 4.55 -7.36
C VAL A 73 -15.07 4.35 -7.18
N PHE A 74 -15.54 4.66 -6.00
CA PHE A 74 -16.93 4.54 -5.60
C PHE A 74 -17.49 5.90 -5.21
N ALA A 75 -18.75 6.14 -5.54
CA ALA A 75 -19.45 7.36 -5.17
C ALA A 75 -20.96 7.11 -5.02
N ARG A 76 -21.60 7.95 -4.21
CA ARG A 76 -23.05 8.05 -4.22
C ARG A 76 -23.51 8.86 -5.43
N GLY A 77 -24.47 8.35 -6.19
CA GLY A 77 -25.14 9.09 -7.25
C GLY A 77 -26.26 9.98 -6.71
N MET A 78 -26.78 10.87 -7.53
CA MET A 78 -27.95 11.71 -7.19
C MET A 78 -29.25 10.88 -7.01
N ASP A 79 -29.24 9.64 -7.44
CA ASP A 79 -30.29 8.62 -7.22
C ASP A 79 -30.14 7.88 -5.88
N ASN A 80 -29.15 8.26 -5.07
CA ASN A 80 -28.74 7.62 -3.84
C ASN A 80 -28.23 6.18 -4.01
N ALA A 81 -28.01 5.69 -5.22
CA ALA A 81 -27.36 4.40 -5.44
C ALA A 81 -25.84 4.51 -5.30
N LEU A 82 -25.20 3.37 -4.97
CA LEU A 82 -23.76 3.24 -5.09
C LEU A 82 -23.37 3.10 -6.54
N TRP A 83 -22.44 3.92 -6.99
CA TRP A 83 -21.86 3.89 -8.33
C TRP A 83 -20.37 3.59 -8.25
N HIS A 84 -19.88 2.84 -9.26
CA HIS A 84 -18.50 2.37 -9.37
C HIS A 84 -17.94 2.68 -10.75
N ARG A 85 -16.67 3.05 -10.80
CA ARG A 85 -15.85 3.06 -12.02
C ARG A 85 -14.41 2.70 -11.65
N TRP A 86 -13.63 2.27 -12.64
CA TRP A 86 -12.26 1.85 -12.38
C TRP A 86 -11.30 2.22 -13.51
N PHE A 87 -10.02 2.19 -13.17
CA PHE A 87 -8.90 2.30 -14.07
C PHE A 87 -8.16 0.95 -14.15
N ASP A 88 -7.85 0.49 -15.36
CA ASP A 88 -7.06 -0.71 -15.66
C ASP A 88 -6.23 -0.50 -16.94
N GLY A 89 -5.44 0.57 -16.99
CA GLY A 89 -4.78 1.08 -18.18
C GLY A 89 -5.60 2.15 -18.91
N ALA A 90 -6.93 2.20 -18.68
CA ALA A 90 -7.82 3.28 -19.11
C ALA A 90 -9.00 3.39 -18.15
N TRP A 91 -9.59 4.58 -18.03
CA TRP A 91 -10.81 4.77 -17.24
C TRP A 91 -12.00 4.07 -17.90
N ARG A 92 -12.70 3.23 -17.12
CA ARG A 92 -13.96 2.60 -17.53
C ARG A 92 -15.16 3.48 -17.21
N GLY A 93 -16.30 3.18 -17.83
CA GLY A 93 -17.56 3.88 -17.56
C GLY A 93 -18.08 3.63 -16.15
N TRP A 94 -19.03 4.46 -15.73
CA TRP A 94 -19.76 4.26 -14.49
C TRP A 94 -20.72 3.07 -14.60
N GLU A 95 -20.76 2.23 -13.57
CA GLU A 95 -21.76 1.19 -13.38
C GLU A 95 -22.49 1.39 -12.04
N SER A 96 -23.80 1.13 -12.02
CA SER A 96 -24.57 1.17 -10.78
C SER A 96 -24.48 -0.16 -10.05
N LEU A 97 -24.14 -0.10 -8.77
CA LEU A 97 -24.16 -1.26 -7.86
C LEU A 97 -25.41 -1.30 -6.99
N GLY A 98 -26.36 -0.38 -7.25
CA GLY A 98 -27.65 -0.29 -6.58
C GLY A 98 -27.53 0.10 -5.10
N GLY A 99 -28.55 -0.28 -4.34
CA GLY A 99 -28.69 0.11 -2.93
C GLY A 99 -29.29 1.50 -2.77
N THR A 100 -29.50 1.90 -1.50
CA THR A 100 -29.88 3.27 -1.12
C THR A 100 -28.98 3.70 0.02
N ILE A 101 -28.00 4.53 -0.30
CA ILE A 101 -27.00 5.02 0.65
C ILE A 101 -27.21 6.51 0.92
N THR A 102 -26.93 6.97 2.13
CA THR A 102 -27.27 8.33 2.59
C THR A 102 -26.07 9.22 2.86
N ALA A 103 -24.84 8.67 2.73
CA ALA A 103 -23.58 9.38 2.83
C ALA A 103 -22.57 8.81 1.80
N GLY A 104 -21.39 9.42 1.70
CA GLY A 104 -20.31 8.87 0.89
C GLY A 104 -19.93 7.44 1.32
N PRO A 105 -19.52 6.57 0.38
CA PRO A 105 -19.06 5.22 0.72
C PRO A 105 -17.63 5.22 1.27
N ALA A 106 -17.23 4.10 1.88
CA ALA A 106 -15.84 3.75 2.15
C ALA A 106 -15.49 2.46 1.40
N VAL A 107 -14.21 2.25 1.12
CA VAL A 107 -13.74 1.03 0.45
C VAL A 107 -12.36 0.63 0.95
N CYS A 108 -12.12 -0.67 1.08
CA CYS A 108 -10.81 -1.24 1.28
C CYS A 108 -10.64 -2.52 0.46
N SER A 109 -9.42 -3.03 0.43
CA SER A 109 -9.09 -4.31 -0.20
C SER A 109 -7.99 -5.00 0.60
N TRP A 110 -8.09 -6.32 0.78
CA TRP A 110 -7.03 -7.12 1.42
C TRP A 110 -6.25 -8.01 0.46
N ALA A 111 -6.66 -8.05 -0.82
CA ALA A 111 -6.03 -8.91 -1.81
C ALA A 111 -6.38 -8.47 -3.24
N PRO A 112 -5.57 -8.84 -4.25
CA PRO A 112 -5.93 -8.67 -5.64
C PRO A 112 -7.28 -9.31 -5.98
N GLY A 113 -8.15 -8.55 -6.67
CA GLY A 113 -9.49 -9.00 -7.04
C GLY A 113 -10.51 -8.99 -5.89
N ARG A 114 -10.17 -8.44 -4.74
CA ARG A 114 -11.09 -8.23 -3.63
C ARG A 114 -11.40 -6.76 -3.43
N LEU A 115 -12.68 -6.44 -3.23
CA LEU A 115 -13.17 -5.11 -2.84
C LEU A 115 -14.21 -5.26 -1.75
N ASP A 116 -14.10 -4.46 -0.70
CA ASP A 116 -15.05 -4.39 0.41
C ASP A 116 -15.54 -2.96 0.55
N VAL A 117 -16.82 -2.71 0.26
CA VAL A 117 -17.45 -1.38 0.23
C VAL A 117 -18.42 -1.26 1.40
N PHE A 118 -18.33 -0.15 2.10
CA PHE A 118 -19.15 0.17 3.27
C PHE A 118 -19.92 1.47 3.02
N ALA A 119 -21.17 1.52 3.44
CA ALA A 119 -22.00 2.70 3.28
C ALA A 119 -23.00 2.84 4.42
N LYS A 120 -23.42 4.08 4.68
CA LYS A 120 -24.56 4.36 5.56
C LYS A 120 -25.86 4.11 4.81
N GLY A 121 -26.69 3.23 5.33
CA GLY A 121 -28.04 2.98 4.81
C GLY A 121 -29.07 4.02 5.29
N SER A 122 -30.28 3.93 4.75
CA SER A 122 -31.41 4.78 5.15
C SER A 122 -31.91 4.55 6.59
N ASP A 123 -31.53 3.40 7.17
CA ASP A 123 -31.76 3.02 8.57
C ASP A 123 -30.65 3.51 9.52
N ASN A 124 -29.68 4.28 9.00
CA ASN A 124 -28.45 4.72 9.64
C ASN A 124 -27.50 3.60 10.05
N ALA A 125 -27.73 2.34 9.68
CA ALA A 125 -26.77 1.27 9.89
C ALA A 125 -25.64 1.32 8.87
N VAL A 126 -24.51 0.70 9.22
CA VAL A 126 -23.46 0.40 8.25
C VAL A 126 -23.85 -0.83 7.45
N TRP A 127 -23.81 -0.70 6.16
CA TRP A 127 -24.05 -1.78 5.19
C TRP A 127 -22.76 -2.09 4.44
N HIS A 128 -22.54 -3.38 4.17
CA HIS A 128 -21.37 -3.93 3.51
C HIS A 128 -21.76 -4.63 2.21
N LYS A 129 -20.98 -4.41 1.18
CA LYS A 129 -21.07 -5.09 -0.12
C LYS A 129 -19.66 -5.41 -0.58
N TRP A 130 -19.43 -6.60 -1.14
CA TRP A 130 -18.09 -6.98 -1.56
C TRP A 130 -18.04 -7.64 -2.92
N PHE A 131 -16.84 -7.64 -3.51
CA PHE A 131 -16.48 -8.29 -4.75
C PHE A 131 -15.34 -9.28 -4.51
N ASP A 132 -15.47 -10.50 -5.05
CA ASP A 132 -14.45 -11.55 -5.03
C ASP A 132 -14.47 -12.37 -6.34
N GLY A 133 -14.60 -11.66 -7.48
CA GLY A 133 -14.90 -12.19 -8.80
C GLY A 133 -16.33 -11.90 -9.23
N THR A 134 -17.24 -11.73 -8.28
CA THR A 134 -18.64 -11.28 -8.48
C THR A 134 -19.06 -10.35 -7.35
N TRP A 135 -20.01 -9.43 -7.65
CA TRP A 135 -20.58 -8.59 -6.61
C TRP A 135 -21.61 -9.38 -5.76
N HIS A 136 -21.41 -9.38 -4.44
CA HIS A 136 -22.35 -9.92 -3.50
C HIS A 136 -23.41 -8.89 -3.10
N ASN A 137 -24.52 -9.37 -2.52
CA ASN A 137 -25.61 -8.52 -2.05
C ASN A 137 -25.18 -7.73 -0.79
N TRP A 138 -25.87 -6.64 -0.55
CA TRP A 138 -25.71 -5.86 0.67
C TRP A 138 -26.05 -6.69 1.91
N GLU A 139 -25.22 -6.63 2.93
CA GLU A 139 -25.46 -7.15 4.26
C GLU A 139 -25.36 -6.03 5.31
N SER A 140 -26.19 -6.06 6.34
CA SER A 140 -26.13 -5.06 7.42
C SER A 140 -25.12 -5.48 8.47
N LEU A 141 -24.22 -4.56 8.82
CA LEU A 141 -23.29 -4.70 9.95
C LEU A 141 -23.83 -4.04 11.22
N GLY A 142 -25.05 -3.52 11.17
CA GLY A 142 -25.68 -2.82 12.29
C GLY A 142 -24.98 -1.50 12.63
N GLY A 143 -25.09 -1.12 13.90
CA GLY A 143 -24.65 0.20 14.37
C GLY A 143 -25.67 1.27 14.05
N VAL A 144 -25.43 2.49 14.56
CA VAL A 144 -26.21 3.68 14.22
C VAL A 144 -25.20 4.83 14.04
N ILE A 145 -24.91 5.15 12.77
CA ILE A 145 -23.89 6.13 12.40
C ILE A 145 -24.53 7.40 11.83
N ASP A 146 -23.81 8.51 11.92
CA ASP A 146 -24.32 9.82 11.52
C ASP A 146 -23.57 10.47 10.35
N ASP A 147 -22.56 9.82 9.78
CA ASP A 147 -21.81 10.35 8.64
C ASP A 147 -21.26 9.18 7.80
N GLU A 148 -20.43 9.49 6.82
CA GLU A 148 -19.72 8.50 6.02
C GLU A 148 -18.76 7.65 6.87
N PRO A 149 -18.70 6.31 6.67
CA PRO A 149 -17.73 5.45 7.32
C PRO A 149 -16.33 5.61 6.70
N ALA A 150 -15.33 5.00 7.34
CA ALA A 150 -14.01 4.76 6.76
C ALA A 150 -13.64 3.28 6.92
N ALA A 151 -12.85 2.74 6.00
CA ALA A 151 -12.42 1.35 6.05
C ALA A 151 -10.98 1.17 5.59
N VAL A 152 -10.28 0.24 6.19
CA VAL A 152 -8.92 -0.14 5.82
C VAL A 152 -8.70 -1.63 6.04
N SER A 153 -7.75 -2.19 5.31
CA SER A 153 -7.20 -3.51 5.56
C SER A 153 -5.68 -3.41 5.69
N TRP A 154 -5.09 -4.10 6.66
CA TRP A 154 -3.65 -4.12 6.89
C TRP A 154 -3.04 -5.52 6.70
N GLN A 155 -3.87 -6.52 6.41
CA GLN A 155 -3.47 -7.87 5.99
C GLN A 155 -4.65 -8.63 5.39
N SER A 156 -4.35 -9.74 4.70
CA SER A 156 -5.37 -10.65 4.18
C SER A 156 -6.31 -11.14 5.28
N GLY A 157 -7.62 -11.12 5.00
CA GLY A 157 -8.66 -11.55 5.95
C GLY A 157 -8.92 -10.56 7.09
N ARG A 158 -8.35 -9.36 7.08
CA ARG A 158 -8.61 -8.31 8.07
C ARG A 158 -9.27 -7.11 7.43
N ILE A 159 -10.34 -6.60 8.08
CA ILE A 159 -10.95 -5.30 7.77
C ILE A 159 -11.18 -4.56 9.08
N ASP A 160 -10.89 -3.27 9.08
CA ASP A 160 -11.21 -2.37 10.16
C ASP A 160 -12.10 -1.24 9.63
N VAL A 161 -13.29 -1.06 10.22
CA VAL A 161 -14.32 -0.07 9.84
C VAL A 161 -14.50 0.92 10.98
N PHE A 162 -14.47 2.19 10.62
CA PHE A 162 -14.64 3.30 11.55
C PHE A 162 -15.84 4.15 11.14
N ALA A 163 -16.55 4.68 12.12
CA ALA A 163 -17.68 5.55 11.85
C ALA A 163 -17.89 6.55 13.00
N ARG A 164 -18.52 7.67 12.68
CA ARG A 164 -19.06 8.59 13.67
C ARG A 164 -20.41 8.07 14.15
N GLY A 165 -20.57 7.87 15.46
CA GLY A 165 -21.87 7.55 16.07
C GLY A 165 -22.77 8.76 16.22
N MET A 166 -24.06 8.52 16.52
CA MET A 166 -25.03 9.59 16.85
C MET A 166 -24.68 10.35 18.13
N ASP A 167 -23.81 9.80 18.95
CA ASP A 167 -23.21 10.43 20.14
C ASP A 167 -22.01 11.31 19.82
N ASN A 168 -21.66 11.44 18.53
CA ASN A 168 -20.48 12.11 17.99
C ASN A 168 -19.15 11.45 18.38
N ALA A 169 -19.13 10.28 18.99
CA ALA A 169 -17.90 9.55 19.25
C ALA A 169 -17.42 8.80 18.01
N LEU A 170 -16.12 8.48 17.98
CA LEU A 170 -15.55 7.56 17.02
C LEU A 170 -15.87 6.13 17.46
N TRP A 171 -16.43 5.33 16.55
CA TRP A 171 -16.72 3.92 16.74
C TRP A 171 -15.92 3.06 15.78
N HIS A 172 -15.55 1.85 16.23
CA HIS A 172 -14.74 0.89 15.50
C HIS A 172 -15.40 -0.49 15.51
N LYS A 173 -15.31 -1.17 14.38
CA LYS A 173 -15.74 -2.56 14.18
C LYS A 173 -14.74 -3.23 13.25
N TRP A 174 -14.44 -4.52 13.48
CA TRP A 174 -13.48 -5.21 12.63
C TRP A 174 -13.90 -6.64 12.29
N PHE A 175 -13.29 -7.16 11.23
CA PHE A 175 -13.38 -8.53 10.75
C PHE A 175 -11.99 -9.18 10.78
N ASP A 176 -11.92 -10.42 11.32
CA ASP A 176 -10.72 -11.27 11.32
C ASP A 176 -11.11 -12.74 11.18
N GLY A 177 -12.00 -13.03 10.23
CA GLY A 177 -12.70 -14.30 10.05
C GLY A 177 -14.16 -14.22 10.51
N THR A 178 -14.46 -13.34 11.46
CA THR A 178 -15.83 -13.01 11.92
C THR A 178 -15.93 -11.53 12.23
N TRP A 179 -17.13 -10.94 12.09
CA TRP A 179 -17.36 -9.56 12.49
C TRP A 179 -17.46 -9.45 14.02
N HIS A 180 -16.61 -8.58 14.60
CA HIS A 180 -16.70 -8.21 16.02
C HIS A 180 -17.75 -7.13 16.25
N ASN A 181 -18.13 -6.92 17.52
CA ASN A 181 -19.06 -5.87 17.89
C ASN A 181 -18.44 -4.47 17.75
N TRP A 182 -19.30 -3.47 17.61
CA TRP A 182 -18.87 -2.08 17.67
C TRP A 182 -18.28 -1.74 19.05
N GLU A 183 -17.13 -1.08 19.08
CA GLU A 183 -16.52 -0.51 20.28
C GLU A 183 -16.35 1.00 20.12
N SER A 184 -16.53 1.76 21.20
CA SER A 184 -16.28 3.20 21.20
C SER A 184 -14.79 3.49 21.40
N LEU A 185 -14.27 4.38 20.60
CA LEU A 185 -12.91 4.94 20.74
C LEU A 185 -12.93 6.37 21.28
N ASP A 186 -14.09 6.81 21.79
CA ASP A 186 -14.34 8.12 22.38
C ASP A 186 -14.09 9.29 21.39
N GLY A 187 -13.92 10.48 21.93
CA GLY A 187 -13.73 11.72 21.16
C GLY A 187 -15.05 12.42 20.86
N VAL A 188 -14.94 13.61 20.27
CA VAL A 188 -16.07 14.36 19.73
C VAL A 188 -15.69 14.81 18.33
N ILE A 189 -16.23 14.13 17.33
CA ILE A 189 -15.91 14.34 15.93
C ILE A 189 -17.14 14.88 15.18
N PRO A 190 -17.04 16.03 14.51
CA PRO A 190 -18.18 16.64 13.81
C PRO A 190 -18.34 16.19 12.35
N ALA A 191 -17.46 15.32 11.85
CA ALA A 191 -17.50 14.76 10.51
C ALA A 191 -17.04 13.29 10.51
N GLY A 192 -17.21 12.59 9.41
CA GLY A 192 -16.72 11.22 9.24
C GLY A 192 -15.21 11.09 9.45
N PRO A 193 -14.71 9.91 9.85
CA PRO A 193 -13.29 9.65 10.01
C PRO A 193 -12.62 9.32 8.66
N ALA A 194 -11.28 9.32 8.65
CA ALA A 194 -10.43 8.66 7.67
C ALA A 194 -9.50 7.69 8.37
N VAL A 195 -9.05 6.67 7.67
CA VAL A 195 -8.11 5.68 8.21
C VAL A 195 -7.12 5.23 7.17
N SER A 196 -5.90 4.98 7.59
CA SER A 196 -4.89 4.28 6.80
C SER A 196 -4.09 3.31 7.66
N SER A 197 -3.36 2.42 7.01
CA SER A 197 -2.41 1.52 7.65
C SER A 197 -1.15 1.44 6.79
N TRP A 198 0.01 1.52 7.42
CA TRP A 198 1.30 1.42 6.76
C TRP A 198 2.07 0.16 7.15
N ALA A 199 1.51 -0.67 8.04
CA ALA A 199 2.09 -1.95 8.45
C ALA A 199 1.03 -2.85 9.11
N PRO A 200 1.22 -4.18 9.13
CA PRO A 200 0.40 -5.08 9.92
C PRO A 200 0.33 -4.68 11.40
N GLY A 201 -0.87 -4.71 11.99
CA GLY A 201 -1.10 -4.30 13.39
C GLY A 201 -1.02 -2.79 13.63
N ARG A 202 -0.96 -1.98 12.58
CA ARG A 202 -0.99 -0.52 12.65
C ARG A 202 -2.27 0.04 12.04
N LEU A 203 -2.92 0.96 12.75
CA LEU A 203 -4.03 1.76 12.25
C LEU A 203 -3.76 3.22 12.61
N ASP A 204 -4.01 4.12 11.68
CA ASP A 204 -3.90 5.56 11.86
C ASP A 204 -5.23 6.21 11.46
N VAL A 205 -5.96 6.76 12.44
CA VAL A 205 -7.30 7.33 12.26
C VAL A 205 -7.21 8.85 12.37
N PHE A 206 -7.82 9.51 11.40
CA PHE A 206 -7.83 10.97 11.28
C PHE A 206 -9.25 11.49 11.30
N VAL A 207 -9.49 12.56 12.05
CA VAL A 207 -10.80 13.18 12.18
C VAL A 207 -10.68 14.69 12.19
N LYS A 208 -11.74 15.37 11.79
CA LYS A 208 -11.94 16.78 12.11
C LYS A 208 -12.35 16.89 13.57
N GLY A 209 -11.69 17.73 14.35
CA GLY A 209 -12.10 18.05 15.71
C GLY A 209 -13.09 19.22 15.76
N SER A 210 -13.68 19.47 16.92
CA SER A 210 -14.62 20.59 17.15
C SER A 210 -14.01 21.98 16.95
N ASN A 211 -12.67 22.08 17.00
CA ASN A 211 -11.91 23.29 16.69
C ASN A 211 -11.52 23.40 15.20
N ASN A 212 -12.09 22.56 14.34
CA ASN A 212 -11.78 22.42 12.91
C ASN A 212 -10.34 22.00 12.59
N ALA A 213 -9.51 21.65 13.58
CA ALA A 213 -8.20 21.09 13.31
C ALA A 213 -8.28 19.61 12.93
N LEU A 214 -7.27 19.13 12.22
CA LEU A 214 -7.07 17.68 12.02
C LEU A 214 -6.57 17.08 13.32
N TRP A 215 -7.18 15.98 13.75
CA TRP A 215 -6.78 15.17 14.89
C TRP A 215 -6.47 13.76 14.49
N HIS A 216 -5.57 13.13 15.22
CA HIS A 216 -5.02 11.81 14.93
C HIS A 216 -5.07 10.94 16.17
N LYS A 217 -5.38 9.67 15.97
CA LYS A 217 -5.32 8.58 16.96
C LYS A 217 -4.83 7.33 16.24
N TRP A 218 -3.97 6.55 16.90
CA TRP A 218 -3.43 5.35 16.27
C TRP A 218 -3.51 4.13 17.17
N PHE A 219 -3.49 2.95 16.54
CA PHE A 219 -3.33 1.65 17.17
C PHE A 219 -1.96 1.05 16.81
N ALA A 220 -1.24 0.54 17.82
CA ALA A 220 -0.01 -0.23 17.69
C ALA A 220 0.10 -1.15 18.90
N GLY A 221 -0.67 -2.25 18.90
CA GLY A 221 -0.86 -3.11 20.07
C GLY A 221 -1.74 -2.52 21.17
N GLY A 222 -2.19 -1.28 21.01
CA GLY A 222 -3.10 -0.54 21.89
C GLY A 222 -3.41 0.82 21.30
N TRP A 223 -4.59 1.39 21.62
CA TRP A 223 -4.98 2.71 21.16
C TRP A 223 -4.23 3.83 21.89
N SER A 224 -3.70 4.79 21.13
CA SER A 224 -3.11 6.02 21.65
C SER A 224 -4.19 6.97 22.20
N GLY A 225 -3.76 8.06 22.87
CA GLY A 225 -4.57 9.27 23.05
C GLY A 225 -4.74 10.02 21.72
N TRP A 226 -5.64 11.01 21.71
CA TRP A 226 -5.80 11.95 20.60
C TRP A 226 -4.67 12.99 20.58
N GLU A 227 -4.10 13.25 19.40
CA GLU A 227 -3.17 14.36 19.17
C GLU A 227 -3.68 15.30 18.08
N SER A 228 -3.45 16.60 18.23
CA SER A 228 -3.81 17.58 17.21
C SER A 228 -2.67 17.74 16.21
N LEU A 229 -3.00 17.63 14.92
CA LEU A 229 -2.09 17.88 13.80
C LEU A 229 -2.24 19.31 13.23
N GLY A 230 -3.10 20.12 13.85
CA GLY A 230 -3.34 21.51 13.44
C GLY A 230 -4.08 21.62 12.11
N GLY A 231 -3.91 22.77 11.46
CA GLY A 231 -4.65 23.13 10.25
C GLY A 231 -6.07 23.60 10.56
N VAL A 232 -6.79 23.96 9.51
CA VAL A 232 -8.23 24.28 9.56
C VAL A 232 -8.89 23.60 8.38
N ILE A 233 -9.59 22.51 8.65
CA ILE A 233 -10.21 21.66 7.64
C ILE A 233 -11.74 21.71 7.71
N ASP A 234 -12.38 21.36 6.61
CA ASP A 234 -13.84 21.31 6.51
C ASP A 234 -14.29 19.95 5.95
N GLY A 235 -15.17 19.26 6.67
CA GLY A 235 -15.68 17.92 6.32
C GLY A 235 -14.73 16.78 6.68
N THR A 236 -14.99 15.63 6.09
CA THR A 236 -14.23 14.38 6.28
C THR A 236 -12.88 14.47 5.60
N PRO A 237 -11.77 14.13 6.27
CA PRO A 237 -10.46 13.95 5.63
C PRO A 237 -10.39 12.64 4.83
N ALA A 238 -9.28 12.42 4.13
CA ALA A 238 -8.89 11.13 3.56
C ALA A 238 -7.45 10.80 3.91
N ALA A 239 -7.12 9.53 4.02
CA ALA A 239 -5.77 9.10 4.36
C ALA A 239 -5.38 7.84 3.56
N VAL A 240 -4.09 7.75 3.21
CA VAL A 240 -3.53 6.60 2.52
C VAL A 240 -2.07 6.41 2.94
N SER A 241 -1.61 5.18 2.84
CA SER A 241 -0.20 4.83 3.01
C SER A 241 0.27 4.06 1.78
N TRP A 242 1.37 4.49 1.18
CA TRP A 242 1.95 3.85 0.00
C TRP A 242 3.27 3.11 0.30
N SER A 243 3.74 3.19 1.53
CA SER A 243 4.91 2.43 1.99
C SER A 243 4.97 2.38 3.51
N LEU A 244 5.77 1.44 4.02
CA LEU A 244 6.11 1.34 5.43
C LEU A 244 6.57 2.70 5.99
N GLY A 245 5.95 3.14 7.09
CA GLY A 245 6.28 4.39 7.77
C GLY A 245 5.95 5.66 6.95
N ARG A 246 4.99 5.59 6.03
CA ARG A 246 4.47 6.75 5.30
C ARG A 246 2.97 6.88 5.47
N ILE A 247 2.49 8.09 5.74
CA ILE A 247 1.07 8.44 5.76
C ILE A 247 0.90 9.74 4.99
N ASP A 248 -0.08 9.78 4.11
CA ASP A 248 -0.52 10.97 3.38
C ASP A 248 -1.97 11.26 3.76
N VAL A 249 -2.25 12.48 4.22
CA VAL A 249 -3.59 12.93 4.64
C VAL A 249 -4.02 14.10 3.77
N PHE A 250 -5.25 14.01 3.27
CA PHE A 250 -5.88 15.02 2.44
C PHE A 250 -7.14 15.54 3.11
N ALA A 251 -7.40 16.82 2.95
CA ALA A 251 -8.62 17.45 3.48
C ALA A 251 -9.05 18.63 2.62
N ARG A 252 -10.33 18.95 2.67
CA ARG A 252 -10.84 20.22 2.18
C ARG A 252 -10.52 21.31 3.18
N GLY A 253 -9.94 22.42 2.74
CA GLY A 253 -9.78 23.63 3.56
C GLY A 253 -11.05 24.48 3.58
N MET A 254 -11.09 25.46 4.48
CA MET A 254 -12.19 26.45 4.51
C MET A 254 -12.22 27.35 3.27
N ASP A 255 -11.17 27.35 2.48
CA ASP A 255 -11.05 28.00 1.15
C ASP A 255 -11.59 27.12 0.02
N ASN A 256 -12.15 25.95 0.34
CA ASN A 256 -12.58 24.91 -0.58
C ASN A 256 -11.46 24.30 -1.46
N ALA A 257 -10.21 24.61 -1.23
CA ALA A 257 -9.10 23.93 -1.88
C ALA A 257 -8.83 22.57 -1.22
N MET A 258 -8.22 21.66 -1.99
CA MET A 258 -7.67 20.45 -1.43
C MET A 258 -6.31 20.74 -0.80
N TRP A 259 -6.12 20.31 0.43
CA TRP A 259 -4.89 20.43 1.20
C TRP A 259 -4.32 19.06 1.51
N HIS A 260 -2.98 18.98 1.56
CA HIS A 260 -2.22 17.77 1.78
C HIS A 260 -1.21 17.95 2.91
N LYS A 261 -1.05 16.91 3.72
CA LYS A 261 -0.09 16.81 4.81
C LYS A 261 0.39 15.37 4.90
N TRP A 262 1.67 15.17 5.21
CA TRP A 262 2.21 13.81 5.31
C TRP A 262 3.10 13.63 6.53
N TRP A 263 3.24 12.37 6.90
CA TRP A 263 4.18 11.91 7.89
C TRP A 263 5.10 10.85 7.28
N ARG A 264 6.38 10.90 7.67
CA ARG A 264 7.35 9.91 7.23
C ARG A 264 8.24 9.52 8.38
N GLN A 265 8.40 8.21 8.59
CA GLN A 265 9.34 7.64 9.54
C GLN A 265 10.67 7.38 8.83
N THR A 266 11.78 7.75 9.49
CA THR A 266 13.10 7.25 9.10
C THR A 266 13.18 5.77 9.43
N LEU A 267 13.37 4.95 8.43
CA LEU A 267 13.44 3.49 8.56
C LEU A 267 14.67 2.96 7.83
N PRO A 268 15.23 1.83 8.33
CA PRO A 268 16.13 1.01 7.54
C PRO A 268 15.50 0.71 6.18
N THR A 269 16.15 1.10 5.10
CA THR A 269 15.57 1.04 3.75
C THR A 269 16.52 0.38 2.78
N VAL A 270 16.05 -0.65 2.10
CA VAL A 270 16.71 -1.27 0.94
C VAL A 270 16.16 -0.60 -0.32
N ARG A 271 17.03 0.12 -1.05
CA ARG A 271 16.69 0.69 -2.36
C ARG A 271 16.89 -0.37 -3.42
N LEU A 272 15.81 -0.80 -4.07
CA LEU A 272 15.80 -1.90 -5.01
C LEU A 272 15.62 -1.39 -6.44
N HIS A 273 16.52 -1.80 -7.35
CA HIS A 273 16.38 -1.63 -8.78
C HIS A 273 16.15 -2.99 -9.44
N VAL A 274 15.17 -3.10 -10.31
CA VAL A 274 14.81 -4.35 -11.00
C VAL A 274 15.32 -4.28 -12.45
N LYS A 275 16.07 -5.29 -12.87
CA LYS A 275 16.59 -5.44 -14.24
C LYS A 275 16.10 -6.78 -14.79
N VAL A 276 15.42 -6.75 -15.93
CA VAL A 276 14.73 -7.90 -16.49
C VAL A 276 15.36 -8.29 -17.82
N LEU A 277 16.02 -9.48 -17.86
CA LEU A 277 16.48 -10.11 -19.09
C LEU A 277 15.43 -11.13 -19.55
N SER A 278 14.79 -11.81 -18.61
CA SER A 278 13.72 -12.78 -18.87
C SER A 278 12.63 -12.66 -17.82
N GLN A 279 11.36 -12.75 -18.26
CA GLN A 279 10.23 -12.77 -17.34
C GLN A 279 10.19 -14.09 -16.57
N PRO A 280 9.86 -14.05 -15.27
CA PRO A 280 9.58 -15.27 -14.51
C PRO A 280 8.41 -16.05 -15.12
N THR A 281 8.44 -17.38 -14.97
CA THR A 281 7.42 -18.27 -15.54
C THR A 281 6.35 -18.71 -14.55
N ARG A 282 6.63 -18.60 -13.24
CA ARG A 282 5.73 -19.07 -12.17
C ARG A 282 4.96 -17.93 -11.51
N PHE A 283 5.59 -16.79 -11.31
CA PHE A 283 5.02 -15.62 -10.63
C PHE A 283 5.41 -14.36 -11.39
N SER A 284 4.60 -13.30 -11.32
CA SER A 284 4.99 -12.01 -11.88
C SER A 284 6.13 -11.39 -11.06
N ILE A 285 6.90 -10.50 -11.69
CA ILE A 285 7.94 -9.73 -10.98
C ILE A 285 7.32 -8.93 -9.84
N ASP A 286 6.17 -8.32 -10.07
CA ASP A 286 5.47 -7.54 -9.05
C ASP A 286 5.17 -8.41 -7.82
N ARG A 287 4.60 -9.60 -8.00
CA ARG A 287 4.34 -10.51 -6.89
C ARG A 287 5.59 -10.90 -6.12
N VAL A 288 6.70 -11.16 -6.81
CA VAL A 288 7.98 -11.53 -6.17
C VAL A 288 8.56 -10.36 -5.38
N VAL A 289 8.44 -9.15 -5.89
CA VAL A 289 8.87 -7.91 -5.20
C VAL A 289 7.94 -7.59 -4.03
N ASP A 290 6.63 -7.69 -4.21
CA ASP A 290 5.63 -7.40 -3.16
C ASP A 290 5.80 -8.35 -1.98
N ASN A 291 6.02 -9.65 -2.22
CA ASN A 291 6.28 -10.61 -1.16
C ASN A 291 7.56 -10.30 -0.37
N MET A 292 8.61 -9.82 -1.02
CA MET A 292 9.81 -9.33 -0.33
C MET A 292 9.49 -8.08 0.51
N ILE A 293 8.71 -7.14 -0.04
CA ILE A 293 8.26 -5.93 0.67
C ILE A 293 7.50 -6.33 1.94
N ASP A 294 6.53 -7.22 1.83
CA ASP A 294 5.67 -7.65 2.94
C ASP A 294 6.46 -8.35 4.05
N VAL A 295 7.34 -9.29 3.69
CA VAL A 295 8.18 -9.98 4.67
C VAL A 295 9.09 -8.98 5.41
N TYR A 296 9.78 -8.10 4.69
CA TYR A 296 10.71 -7.14 5.30
C TYR A 296 9.98 -6.08 6.11
N ALA A 297 8.80 -5.62 5.64
CA ALA A 297 7.98 -4.65 6.35
C ALA A 297 7.51 -5.14 7.72
N THR A 298 7.20 -6.44 7.84
CA THR A 298 6.83 -7.07 9.13
C THR A 298 7.90 -6.84 10.21
N TYR A 299 9.15 -6.68 9.80
CA TYR A 299 10.30 -6.48 10.70
C TYR A 299 10.84 -5.05 10.68
N GLY A 300 10.09 -4.10 10.14
CA GLY A 300 10.44 -2.67 10.15
C GLY A 300 11.47 -2.24 9.10
N ILE A 301 11.81 -3.10 8.14
CA ILE A 301 12.72 -2.78 7.03
C ILE A 301 11.88 -2.39 5.82
N ARG A 302 12.09 -1.16 5.32
CA ARG A 302 11.44 -0.69 4.09
C ARG A 302 12.18 -1.23 2.87
N VAL A 303 11.45 -1.72 1.88
CA VAL A 303 11.97 -1.94 0.53
C VAL A 303 11.38 -0.86 -0.38
N HIS A 304 12.24 -0.05 -0.97
CA HIS A 304 11.86 0.99 -1.92
C HIS A 304 12.26 0.55 -3.32
N ARG A 305 11.30 0.12 -4.13
CA ARG A 305 11.48 -0.21 -5.55
C ARG A 305 11.64 1.09 -6.33
N VAL A 306 12.89 1.40 -6.72
CA VAL A 306 13.27 2.69 -7.31
C VAL A 306 13.04 2.73 -8.81
N SER A 307 13.38 1.66 -9.52
CA SER A 307 13.24 1.59 -10.98
C SER A 307 13.19 0.17 -11.51
N ASP A 308 12.55 0.04 -12.66
CA ASP A 308 12.53 -1.16 -13.49
C ASP A 308 13.14 -0.89 -14.86
N GLN A 309 13.85 -1.87 -15.39
CA GLN A 309 14.42 -1.79 -16.73
C GLN A 309 14.51 -3.16 -17.38
N THR A 310 14.04 -3.28 -18.60
CA THR A 310 14.33 -4.44 -19.45
C THR A 310 15.72 -4.31 -20.08
N LEU A 311 16.52 -5.37 -19.98
CA LEU A 311 17.85 -5.46 -20.58
C LEU A 311 17.84 -6.43 -21.74
N ASN A 312 18.41 -6.03 -22.88
CA ASN A 312 18.61 -6.92 -24.02
C ASN A 312 20.06 -7.42 -24.01
N LEU A 313 20.30 -8.48 -23.22
CA LEU A 313 21.61 -9.11 -23.05
C LEU A 313 21.48 -10.63 -23.23
N PRO A 314 21.22 -11.12 -24.46
CA PRO A 314 20.84 -12.51 -24.70
C PRO A 314 21.91 -13.53 -24.28
N LEU A 315 23.20 -13.16 -24.29
CA LEU A 315 24.30 -14.03 -23.87
C LEU A 315 24.43 -14.18 -22.34
N LEU A 316 23.77 -13.32 -21.56
CA LEU A 316 23.76 -13.37 -20.09
C LEU A 316 22.42 -13.86 -19.53
N ASN A 317 21.56 -14.39 -20.38
CA ASN A 317 20.23 -14.84 -19.97
C ASN A 317 20.24 -16.24 -19.34
N ASP A 318 21.24 -17.06 -19.68
CA ASP A 318 21.60 -18.32 -19.00
C ASP A 318 22.92 -18.08 -18.28
N LEU A 319 22.86 -17.51 -17.10
CA LEU A 319 23.99 -16.90 -16.42
C LEU A 319 24.87 -17.97 -15.74
N ASP A 320 26.17 -18.00 -16.03
CA ASP A 320 27.12 -18.71 -15.20
C ASP A 320 27.30 -18.00 -13.86
N VAL A 321 26.94 -18.68 -12.78
CA VAL A 321 27.04 -18.17 -11.40
C VAL A 321 28.08 -18.93 -10.57
N GLY A 322 28.74 -19.94 -11.15
CA GLY A 322 29.73 -20.76 -10.48
C GLY A 322 29.16 -21.43 -9.22
N ALA A 323 29.89 -21.43 -8.12
CA ALA A 323 29.42 -22.01 -6.86
C ALA A 323 28.46 -21.08 -6.08
N CYS A 324 28.12 -19.92 -6.62
CA CYS A 324 27.29 -18.89 -5.93
C CYS A 324 27.78 -18.56 -4.51
N THR A 325 29.08 -18.38 -4.34
CA THR A 325 29.69 -18.07 -3.04
C THR A 325 29.97 -16.57 -2.94
N MET A 326 29.53 -15.95 -1.86
CA MET A 326 29.80 -14.53 -1.61
C MET A 326 31.31 -14.22 -1.70
N GLY A 327 31.63 -13.15 -2.45
CA GLY A 327 33.02 -12.74 -2.72
C GLY A 327 33.71 -13.49 -3.88
N SER A 328 33.05 -14.49 -4.47
CA SER A 328 33.55 -15.21 -5.66
C SER A 328 32.52 -15.07 -6.79
N VAL A 329 32.84 -14.23 -7.78
CA VAL A 329 31.94 -13.96 -8.91
C VAL A 329 32.57 -14.40 -10.23
N THR A 330 31.73 -14.89 -11.14
CA THR A 330 32.14 -15.26 -12.49
C THR A 330 32.34 -14.04 -13.40
N ALA A 331 32.93 -14.25 -14.56
CA ALA A 331 33.05 -13.21 -15.57
C ALA A 331 31.66 -12.70 -16.05
N GLU A 332 30.70 -13.62 -16.23
CA GLU A 332 29.34 -13.29 -16.65
C GLU A 332 28.59 -12.51 -15.57
N GLN A 333 28.70 -12.88 -14.30
CA GLN A 333 28.15 -12.08 -13.19
C GLN A 333 28.78 -10.68 -13.18
N THR A 334 30.08 -10.56 -13.34
CA THR A 334 30.76 -9.28 -13.39
C THR A 334 30.26 -8.41 -14.53
N GLN A 335 30.05 -9.00 -15.71
CA GLN A 335 29.50 -8.31 -16.89
C GLN A 335 28.03 -7.91 -16.70
N LEU A 336 27.18 -8.80 -16.20
CA LEU A 336 25.77 -8.51 -15.93
C LEU A 336 25.64 -7.38 -14.90
N MET A 337 26.34 -7.51 -13.78
CA MET A 337 26.27 -6.57 -12.66
C MET A 337 26.98 -5.24 -12.91
N ALA A 338 27.56 -5.04 -14.09
CA ALA A 338 27.97 -3.73 -14.58
C ALA A 338 26.78 -2.89 -15.10
N ASN A 339 25.65 -3.51 -15.42
CA ASN A 339 24.46 -2.85 -15.95
C ASN A 339 23.57 -2.30 -14.81
N ARG A 340 24.09 -1.31 -14.06
CA ARG A 340 23.47 -0.68 -12.89
C ARG A 340 22.88 0.70 -13.15
N ASN A 341 22.49 1.00 -14.37
CA ASN A 341 21.99 2.34 -14.73
C ASN A 341 20.88 2.78 -13.74
N GLY A 342 21.08 3.96 -13.15
CA GLY A 342 20.19 4.56 -12.17
C GLY A 342 20.41 4.12 -10.72
N ALA A 343 21.20 3.06 -10.45
CA ALA A 343 21.47 2.60 -9.10
C ALA A 343 22.70 3.25 -8.47
N GLY A 344 22.56 3.72 -7.23
CA GLY A 344 23.65 4.21 -6.39
C GLY A 344 24.57 3.06 -5.92
N ALA A 345 25.68 3.41 -5.29
CA ALA A 345 26.66 2.43 -4.82
C ALA A 345 26.10 1.42 -3.81
N ASN A 346 25.18 1.88 -2.96
CA ASN A 346 24.56 1.09 -1.91
C ASN A 346 23.15 0.57 -2.28
N ASP A 347 22.67 0.86 -3.49
CA ASP A 347 21.39 0.37 -3.95
C ASP A 347 21.51 -1.10 -4.41
N VAL A 348 20.59 -1.94 -4.03
CA VAL A 348 20.57 -3.34 -4.46
C VAL A 348 19.94 -3.45 -5.84
N VAL A 349 20.54 -4.26 -6.73
CA VAL A 349 19.98 -4.52 -8.06
C VAL A 349 19.60 -6.00 -8.19
N ALA A 350 18.34 -6.26 -8.45
CA ALA A 350 17.83 -7.59 -8.77
C ALA A 350 17.82 -7.83 -10.28
N TYR A 351 18.47 -8.89 -10.73
CA TYR A 351 18.48 -9.32 -12.15
C TYR A 351 17.63 -10.54 -12.33
N PHE A 352 16.60 -10.47 -13.15
CA PHE A 352 15.76 -11.60 -13.54
C PHE A 352 16.28 -12.19 -14.84
N VAL A 353 16.76 -13.45 -14.76
CA VAL A 353 17.36 -14.21 -15.87
C VAL A 353 16.55 -15.45 -16.19
N ARG A 354 16.76 -16.06 -17.37
CA ARG A 354 16.08 -17.30 -17.76
C ARG A 354 16.50 -18.47 -16.86
N SER A 355 17.79 -18.65 -16.69
CA SER A 355 18.37 -19.74 -15.87
C SER A 355 19.74 -19.36 -15.33
N THR A 356 20.24 -20.15 -14.37
CA THR A 356 21.62 -20.08 -13.90
C THR A 356 22.35 -21.39 -14.22
N ASN A 357 23.65 -21.31 -14.34
CA ASN A 357 24.57 -22.48 -14.47
C ASN A 357 25.66 -22.41 -13.40
N PRO A 358 25.74 -23.34 -12.44
CA PRO A 358 24.78 -24.42 -12.17
C PRO A 358 23.36 -23.92 -11.90
N ALA A 359 22.38 -24.83 -12.01
CA ALA A 359 20.97 -24.50 -11.85
C ALA A 359 20.64 -24.21 -10.39
N PHE A 360 20.45 -22.92 -10.08
CA PHE A 360 19.92 -22.40 -8.82
C PHE A 360 18.64 -21.58 -9.06
N ASN A 361 17.81 -21.45 -8.05
CA ASN A 361 16.64 -20.53 -8.10
C ASN A 361 17.07 -19.07 -8.07
N GLY A 362 18.18 -18.76 -7.40
CA GLY A 362 18.77 -17.44 -7.30
C GLY A 362 20.24 -17.51 -6.92
N CYS A 363 20.89 -16.36 -6.90
CA CYS A 363 22.28 -16.21 -6.47
C CYS A 363 22.58 -14.78 -6.03
N ALA A 364 23.12 -14.63 -4.82
CA ALA A 364 23.48 -13.35 -4.24
C ALA A 364 24.98 -12.99 -4.36
N ALA A 365 25.81 -13.87 -4.96
CA ALA A 365 27.22 -13.55 -5.14
C ALA A 365 27.40 -12.36 -6.09
N HIS A 366 28.05 -11.30 -5.60
CA HIS A 366 28.22 -10.05 -6.32
C HIS A 366 29.61 -9.42 -6.07
N PRO A 367 30.11 -8.56 -6.97
CA PRO A 367 31.32 -7.76 -6.72
C PRO A 367 31.14 -6.84 -5.51
N ALA A 368 32.20 -6.59 -4.76
CA ALA A 368 32.19 -5.87 -3.48
C ALA A 368 31.40 -4.53 -3.49
N ASN A 369 31.46 -3.77 -4.60
CA ASN A 369 30.81 -2.47 -4.72
C ASN A 369 29.57 -2.48 -5.63
N ARG A 370 28.95 -3.65 -5.84
CA ARG A 370 27.80 -3.82 -6.72
C ARG A 370 26.80 -4.77 -6.09
N PRO A 371 26.17 -4.38 -4.94
CA PRO A 371 25.20 -5.25 -4.26
C PRO A 371 24.11 -5.64 -5.25
N SER A 372 23.99 -6.95 -5.48
CA SER A 372 23.11 -7.48 -6.51
C SER A 372 22.65 -8.90 -6.17
N ALA A 373 21.46 -9.22 -6.62
CA ALA A 373 20.91 -10.58 -6.58
C ALA A 373 20.45 -11.00 -7.97
N VAL A 374 20.57 -12.27 -8.27
CA VAL A 374 20.06 -12.90 -9.49
C VAL A 374 18.89 -13.81 -9.13
N VAL A 375 17.83 -13.78 -9.93
CA VAL A 375 16.63 -14.61 -9.75
C VAL A 375 16.33 -15.32 -11.08
N ALA A 376 16.31 -16.65 -11.07
CA ALA A 376 15.98 -17.45 -12.25
C ALA A 376 14.47 -17.47 -12.52
N SER A 377 14.07 -17.69 -13.78
CA SER A 377 12.66 -17.63 -14.19
C SER A 377 11.75 -18.65 -13.50
N ILE A 378 12.31 -19.76 -12.99
CA ILE A 378 11.59 -20.84 -12.29
C ILE A 378 11.54 -20.68 -10.77
N ALA A 379 12.12 -19.60 -10.25
CA ALA A 379 12.24 -19.33 -8.81
C ALA A 379 10.87 -19.24 -8.11
N SER A 380 10.88 -19.44 -6.79
CA SER A 380 9.69 -19.22 -5.96
C SER A 380 9.45 -17.72 -5.76
N GLU A 381 8.25 -17.39 -5.31
CA GLU A 381 7.87 -16.02 -4.95
C GLU A 381 8.68 -15.43 -3.78
N TRP A 382 9.37 -16.26 -3.00
CA TRP A 382 10.23 -15.87 -1.86
C TRP A 382 11.70 -15.71 -2.22
N THR A 383 12.12 -16.15 -3.42
CA THR A 383 13.54 -16.22 -3.80
C THR A 383 14.20 -14.84 -3.78
N LEU A 384 13.54 -13.79 -4.25
CA LEU A 384 14.11 -12.45 -4.25
C LEU A 384 14.46 -11.98 -2.84
N GLY A 385 13.52 -12.10 -1.90
CA GLY A 385 13.76 -11.74 -0.50
C GLY A 385 14.89 -12.55 0.14
N HIS A 386 14.99 -13.83 -0.16
CA HIS A 386 16.07 -14.69 0.26
C HIS A 386 17.44 -14.23 -0.27
N GLU A 387 17.56 -14.01 -1.56
CA GLU A 387 18.83 -13.59 -2.16
C GLU A 387 19.26 -12.19 -1.70
N VAL A 388 18.31 -11.26 -1.57
CA VAL A 388 18.59 -9.94 -0.99
C VAL A 388 18.98 -10.07 0.47
N GLY A 389 18.41 -10.99 1.25
CA GLY A 389 18.85 -11.33 2.59
C GLY A 389 20.35 -11.68 2.66
N HIS A 390 20.84 -12.48 1.71
CA HIS A 390 22.28 -12.75 1.58
C HIS A 390 23.10 -11.51 1.24
N VAL A 391 22.62 -10.66 0.34
CA VAL A 391 23.26 -9.36 0.03
C VAL A 391 23.38 -8.50 1.28
N LEU A 392 22.39 -8.54 2.18
CA LEU A 392 22.36 -7.82 3.44
C LEU A 392 23.16 -8.50 4.56
N GLY A 393 23.77 -9.65 4.30
CA GLY A 393 24.69 -10.35 5.22
C GLY A 393 24.11 -11.55 5.95
N LEU A 394 22.93 -12.03 5.59
CA LEU A 394 22.34 -13.19 6.25
C LEU A 394 22.93 -14.51 5.73
N PRO A 395 23.27 -15.47 6.59
CA PRO A 395 23.64 -16.83 6.19
C PRO A 395 22.39 -17.70 6.03
N HIS A 396 22.55 -18.86 5.41
CA HIS A 396 21.53 -19.90 5.43
C HIS A 396 21.23 -20.40 6.83
N VAL A 397 19.96 -20.78 7.07
CA VAL A 397 19.48 -21.42 8.29
C VAL A 397 18.79 -22.75 8.00
N THR A 398 18.60 -23.58 9.03
CA THR A 398 18.00 -24.91 8.86
C THR A 398 16.47 -24.98 8.98
N PRO A 399 15.78 -24.12 9.80
CA PRO A 399 14.31 -24.18 9.89
C PRO A 399 13.65 -23.87 8.55
N THR A 400 12.60 -24.61 8.22
CA THR A 400 11.94 -24.57 6.91
C THR A 400 10.86 -23.50 6.78
N ASP A 401 10.48 -22.86 7.86
CA ASP A 401 9.57 -21.72 7.93
C ASP A 401 10.28 -20.37 7.77
N ARG A 402 11.62 -20.38 7.68
CA ARG A 402 12.44 -19.18 7.63
C ARG A 402 12.74 -18.73 6.20
N LEU A 403 12.82 -17.40 6.00
CA LEU A 403 13.19 -16.82 4.71
C LEU A 403 14.55 -17.32 4.23
N MET A 404 15.54 -17.41 5.15
CA MET A 404 16.93 -17.79 4.84
C MET A 404 17.17 -19.31 4.85
N MET A 405 16.13 -20.12 4.66
CA MET A 405 16.22 -21.58 4.61
C MET A 405 17.19 -22.07 3.52
N GLY A 406 18.18 -22.92 3.90
CA GLY A 406 19.23 -23.41 2.99
C GLY A 406 18.80 -24.50 2.01
N GLY A 407 17.60 -25.06 2.14
CA GLY A 407 17.09 -26.15 1.29
C GLY A 407 16.34 -25.69 0.03
N GLY A 408 16.41 -24.41 -0.31
CA GLY A 408 15.72 -23.79 -1.45
C GLY A 408 14.32 -23.27 -1.11
N THR A 409 14.05 -22.05 -1.52
CA THR A 409 12.83 -21.28 -1.17
C THR A 409 11.51 -21.91 -1.65
N ASN A 410 11.55 -22.87 -2.57
CA ASN A 410 10.39 -23.67 -2.96
C ASN A 410 9.89 -24.61 -1.85
N ASN A 411 10.72 -24.87 -0.84
CA ASN A 411 10.44 -25.79 0.27
C ASN A 411 10.08 -25.05 1.57
N ILE A 412 9.88 -23.74 1.53
CA ILE A 412 9.43 -22.96 2.67
C ILE A 412 8.06 -23.48 3.10
N THR A 413 7.95 -23.81 4.39
CA THR A 413 6.71 -24.24 5.04
C THR A 413 6.08 -23.09 5.80
N ASN A 414 4.75 -23.10 5.92
CA ASN A 414 4.00 -22.08 6.67
C ASN A 414 4.26 -20.62 6.22
N PRO A 415 4.07 -20.30 4.91
CA PRO A 415 4.28 -18.94 4.41
C PRO A 415 3.27 -17.94 5.03
N PRO A 416 3.62 -16.63 5.13
CA PRO A 416 4.89 -16.04 4.73
C PRO A 416 6.07 -16.47 5.63
N PRO A 417 7.31 -16.57 5.06
CA PRO A 417 8.47 -16.98 5.83
C PRO A 417 8.92 -15.96 6.85
N ASP A 418 9.47 -16.42 7.95
CA ASP A 418 9.89 -15.61 9.07
C ASP A 418 11.35 -15.15 9.01
N LEU A 419 11.64 -14.03 9.71
CA LEU A 419 12.97 -13.58 10.15
C LEU A 419 13.00 -13.54 11.68
N ILE A 420 14.19 -13.65 12.29
CA ILE A 420 14.33 -13.44 13.74
C ILE A 420 15.07 -12.14 14.04
N ALA A 421 14.98 -11.67 15.28
CA ALA A 421 15.55 -10.39 15.72
C ALA A 421 17.05 -10.24 15.39
N SER A 422 17.85 -11.31 15.48
CA SER A 422 19.29 -11.26 15.13
C SER A 422 19.53 -11.10 13.63
N GLU A 423 18.68 -11.67 12.77
CA GLU A 423 18.73 -11.47 11.31
C GLU A 423 18.33 -10.03 10.95
N VAL A 424 17.25 -9.53 11.53
CA VAL A 424 16.83 -8.14 11.38
C VAL A 424 17.95 -7.18 11.77
N THR A 425 18.59 -7.41 12.92
CA THR A 425 19.74 -6.59 13.36
C THR A 425 20.90 -6.63 12.37
N THR A 426 21.17 -7.80 11.76
CA THR A 426 22.21 -7.92 10.73
C THR A 426 21.85 -7.13 9.48
N MET A 427 20.60 -7.22 9.03
CA MET A 427 20.10 -6.49 7.87
C MET A 427 20.12 -4.97 8.09
N ASP A 428 19.72 -4.50 9.27
CA ASP A 428 19.73 -3.07 9.64
C ASP A 428 21.15 -2.48 9.64
N ASN A 429 22.14 -3.26 10.05
CA ASN A 429 23.55 -2.85 10.08
C ASN A 429 24.28 -3.06 8.75
N SER A 430 23.61 -3.59 7.74
CA SER A 430 24.19 -3.78 6.41
C SER A 430 24.54 -2.42 5.77
N PRO A 431 25.69 -2.27 5.08
CA PRO A 431 26.02 -1.05 4.34
C PRO A 431 25.05 -0.77 3.18
N PHE A 432 24.25 -1.77 2.80
CA PHE A 432 23.25 -1.68 1.73
C PHE A 432 21.84 -1.37 2.24
N THR A 433 21.70 -1.22 3.55
CA THR A 433 20.49 -0.71 4.19
C THR A 433 20.73 0.75 4.60
N GLN A 434 19.92 1.65 4.07
CA GLN A 434 20.06 3.09 4.23
C GLN A 434 18.96 3.61 5.16
N ASN A 435 19.30 4.46 6.14
CA ASN A 435 18.31 5.11 6.98
C ASN A 435 17.73 6.33 6.24
N LEU A 436 16.61 6.11 5.55
CA LEU A 436 15.92 7.12 4.76
C LEU A 436 14.61 7.54 5.43
N GLY A 437 14.44 8.86 5.52
CA GLY A 437 13.23 9.52 6.02
C GLY A 437 12.35 10.07 4.92
#